data_325ff0495205564ec6f006c702dc7c4e
#
_entry.id   325ff0495205564ec6f006c702dc7c4e
#
_cell.length_a   1.000
_cell.length_b   1.000
_cell.length_c   1.000
_cell.angle_alpha   90.00
_cell.angle_beta   90.00
_cell.angle_gamma   90.00
#
_symmetry.space_group_name_H-M   'P 1'
#
loop_
_entity.id
_entity.type
_entity.pdbx_description
1 polymer ?
#
loop_
_entity_poly.entity_id
_entity_poly.type
_entity_poly.pdbx_seq_one_letter_code
_entity_poly.pdbx_strand_id
1 'polypeptide(L)'
;MIATQLAASWGVTVIGAAAPRDQDLVRSLGAVPVTYGDGLADRVRQVVASVDAVADAAGKGGLADAIALARGPARVMTLADQQAADLGVAFSVGTPDRAPEALDQTMPLLATGTLRIRRERQLPMEQAAEAHRLLENGDTHEKLILTPAEPA
;
A
#
# COMPACT_ATOMS: atom_id res chain seq x y z
N MET A 1 3.48 0.88 0.69
CA MET A 1 4.89 1.22 1.02
C MET A 1 5.02 2.16 2.22
N ILE A 2 4.47 3.39 2.18
CA ILE A 2 4.65 4.37 3.27
C ILE A 2 4.07 3.85 4.59
N ALA A 3 2.80 3.46 4.62
CA ALA A 3 2.14 2.93 5.82
C ALA A 3 2.89 1.74 6.43
N THR A 4 3.43 0.84 5.61
CA THR A 4 4.24 -0.31 6.05
C THR A 4 5.47 0.14 6.85
N GLN A 5 6.23 1.10 6.30
CA GLN A 5 7.46 1.59 6.93
C GLN A 5 7.16 2.39 8.20
N LEU A 6 6.11 3.21 8.19
CA LEU A 6 5.70 3.96 9.37
C LEU A 6 5.29 3.03 10.51
N ALA A 7 4.42 2.07 10.24
CA ALA A 7 4.01 1.09 11.25
C ALA A 7 5.20 0.31 11.79
N ALA A 8 6.11 -0.14 10.93
CA ALA A 8 7.34 -0.82 11.35
C ALA A 8 8.24 0.08 12.20
N SER A 9 8.35 1.38 11.87
CA SER A 9 9.15 2.34 12.67
C SER A 9 8.57 2.60 14.07
N TRP A 10 7.28 2.37 14.26
CA TRP A 10 6.60 2.44 15.56
C TRP A 10 6.67 1.13 16.36
N GLY A 11 7.43 0.14 15.88
CA GLY A 11 7.56 -1.16 16.52
C GLY A 11 6.37 -2.09 16.31
N VAL A 12 5.46 -1.77 15.39
CA VAL A 12 4.32 -2.64 15.04
C VAL A 12 4.80 -3.80 14.19
N THR A 13 4.38 -5.01 14.50
CA THR A 13 4.58 -6.17 13.62
C THR A 13 3.67 -6.02 12.41
N VAL A 14 4.26 -5.79 11.24
CA VAL A 14 3.53 -5.58 9.99
C VAL A 14 3.59 -6.83 9.13
N ILE A 15 2.42 -7.28 8.63
CA ILE A 15 2.34 -8.33 7.62
C ILE A 15 1.92 -7.66 6.31
N GLY A 16 2.72 -7.85 5.27
CA GLY A 16 2.48 -7.27 3.95
C GLY A 16 2.01 -8.32 2.95
N ALA A 17 0.74 -8.25 2.53
CA ALA A 17 0.23 -9.09 1.46
C ALA A 17 0.65 -8.53 0.09
N ALA A 18 1.43 -9.31 -0.67
CA ALA A 18 2.00 -8.89 -1.94
C ALA A 18 2.13 -10.05 -2.94
N ALA A 19 2.39 -9.73 -4.20
CA ALA A 19 2.72 -10.74 -5.20
C ALA A 19 4.05 -11.45 -4.86
N PRO A 20 4.28 -12.68 -5.33
CA PRO A 20 5.54 -13.38 -5.10
C PRO A 20 6.78 -12.56 -5.48
N ARG A 21 6.72 -11.84 -6.61
CA ARG A 21 7.81 -10.97 -7.10
C ARG A 21 8.12 -9.78 -6.19
N ASP A 22 7.20 -9.38 -5.31
CA ASP A 22 7.31 -8.19 -4.46
C ASP A 22 7.67 -8.54 -2.99
N GLN A 23 7.84 -9.81 -2.68
CA GLN A 23 8.10 -10.29 -1.31
C GLN A 23 9.38 -9.69 -0.71
N ASP A 24 10.45 -9.58 -1.50
CA ASP A 24 11.72 -9.00 -1.05
C ASP A 24 11.60 -7.49 -0.80
N LEU A 25 10.81 -6.80 -1.62
CA LEU A 25 10.48 -5.41 -1.37
C LEU A 25 9.76 -5.27 -0.03
N VAL A 26 8.73 -6.08 0.23
CA VAL A 26 7.98 -6.06 1.49
C VAL A 26 8.90 -6.28 2.71
N ARG A 27 9.81 -7.27 2.63
CA ARG A 27 10.81 -7.48 3.69
C ARG A 27 11.69 -6.25 3.89
N SER A 28 12.14 -5.64 2.80
CA SER A 28 13.01 -4.46 2.86
C SER A 28 12.32 -3.22 3.45
N LEU A 29 11.00 -3.24 3.56
CA LEU A 29 10.19 -2.18 4.18
C LEU A 29 9.87 -2.47 5.66
N GLY A 30 10.44 -3.53 6.24
CA GLY A 30 10.25 -3.90 7.64
C GLY A 30 9.01 -4.75 7.92
N ALA A 31 8.40 -5.39 6.91
CA ALA A 31 7.23 -6.23 7.09
C ALA A 31 7.53 -7.71 6.78
N VAL A 32 6.73 -8.59 7.38
CA VAL A 32 6.72 -10.01 7.04
C VAL A 32 5.84 -10.21 5.81
N PRO A 33 6.38 -10.68 4.68
CA PRO A 33 5.61 -10.84 3.47
C PRO A 33 4.75 -12.10 3.50
N VAL A 34 3.54 -12.01 2.95
CA VAL A 34 2.68 -13.14 2.60
C VAL A 34 2.14 -12.95 1.18
N THR A 35 1.84 -14.04 0.49
CA THR A 35 1.22 -13.95 -0.82
C THR A 35 -0.27 -13.64 -0.69
N TYR A 36 -0.79 -12.68 -1.45
CA TYR A 36 -2.22 -12.39 -1.51
C TYR A 36 -3.00 -13.46 -2.31
N GLY A 37 -4.33 -13.35 -2.35
CA GLY A 37 -5.23 -14.28 -3.06
C GLY A 37 -5.70 -15.41 -2.16
N ASP A 38 -6.31 -16.44 -2.76
CA ASP A 38 -6.96 -17.55 -2.07
C ASP A 38 -6.08 -18.13 -0.97
N GLY A 39 -6.65 -18.31 0.23
CA GLY A 39 -5.94 -18.78 1.42
C GLY A 39 -5.06 -17.73 2.10
N LEU A 40 -5.25 -16.44 1.83
CA LEU A 40 -4.50 -15.36 2.49
C LEU A 40 -4.64 -15.43 4.01
N ALA A 41 -5.86 -15.62 4.51
CA ALA A 41 -6.11 -15.68 5.95
C ALA A 41 -5.31 -16.79 6.64
N ASP A 42 -5.18 -17.95 6.02
CA ASP A 42 -4.42 -19.07 6.58
C ASP A 42 -2.92 -18.81 6.58
N ARG A 43 -2.39 -18.20 5.51
CA ARG A 43 -0.98 -17.78 5.45
C ARG A 43 -0.65 -16.76 6.52
N VAL A 44 -1.55 -15.80 6.78
CA VAL A 44 -1.37 -14.82 7.87
C VAL A 44 -1.38 -15.51 9.23
N ARG A 45 -2.30 -16.45 9.47
CA ARG A 45 -2.37 -17.20 10.74
C ARG A 45 -1.15 -18.07 11.01
N GLN A 46 -0.42 -18.49 9.97
CA GLN A 46 0.87 -19.17 10.13
C GLN A 46 1.99 -18.26 10.65
N VAL A 47 1.84 -16.94 10.45
CA VAL A 47 2.84 -15.92 10.86
C VAL A 47 2.50 -15.35 12.24
N VAL A 48 1.21 -15.06 12.50
CA VAL A 48 0.74 -14.44 13.76
C VAL A 48 -0.53 -15.10 14.25
N ALA A 49 -0.70 -15.13 15.58
CA ALA A 49 -1.89 -15.67 16.21
C ALA A 49 -3.12 -14.76 16.08
N SER A 50 -2.91 -13.45 15.94
CA SER A 50 -3.99 -12.46 15.83
C SER A 50 -3.54 -11.26 15.01
N VAL A 51 -4.52 -10.59 14.41
CA VAL A 51 -4.35 -9.33 13.67
C VAL A 51 -5.19 -8.27 14.37
N ASP A 52 -4.58 -7.14 14.74
CA ASP A 52 -5.26 -6.07 15.47
C ASP A 52 -5.99 -5.11 14.52
N ALA A 53 -5.44 -4.86 13.33
CA ALA A 53 -6.05 -4.01 12.32
C ALA A 53 -5.56 -4.38 10.91
N VAL A 54 -6.37 -4.08 9.90
CA VAL A 54 -6.01 -4.28 8.49
C VAL A 54 -6.24 -2.98 7.71
N ALA A 55 -5.24 -2.60 6.90
CA ALA A 55 -5.34 -1.54 5.91
C ALA A 55 -5.24 -2.13 4.50
N ASP A 56 -6.33 -2.10 3.76
CA ASP A 56 -6.36 -2.51 2.37
C ASP A 56 -6.09 -1.31 1.46
N ALA A 57 -5.00 -1.37 0.72
CA ALA A 57 -4.60 -0.33 -0.24
C ALA A 57 -4.76 -0.78 -1.70
N ALA A 58 -5.19 -2.01 -1.94
CA ALA A 58 -5.22 -2.62 -3.27
C ALA A 58 -6.63 -2.74 -3.86
N GLY A 59 -7.67 -2.91 -3.01
CA GLY A 59 -9.06 -3.03 -3.45
C GLY A 59 -9.31 -4.23 -4.36
N LYS A 60 -8.61 -5.35 -4.10
CA LYS A 60 -8.68 -6.55 -4.98
C LYS A 60 -9.46 -7.70 -4.31
N GLY A 61 -10.56 -7.39 -3.61
CA GLY A 61 -11.48 -8.40 -3.08
C GLY A 61 -11.00 -9.10 -1.80
N GLY A 62 -10.03 -8.52 -1.08
CA GLY A 62 -9.51 -9.10 0.16
C GLY A 62 -10.25 -8.72 1.43
N LEU A 63 -11.36 -7.96 1.37
CA LEU A 63 -12.04 -7.45 2.55
C LEU A 63 -12.66 -8.54 3.43
N ALA A 64 -13.18 -9.63 2.84
CA ALA A 64 -13.74 -10.73 3.61
C ALA A 64 -12.65 -11.40 4.50
N ASP A 65 -11.49 -11.69 3.94
CA ASP A 65 -10.34 -12.21 4.68
C ASP A 65 -9.85 -11.20 5.74
N ALA A 66 -9.80 -9.92 5.39
CA ALA A 66 -9.40 -8.85 6.30
C ALA A 66 -10.32 -8.76 7.52
N ILE A 67 -11.64 -8.82 7.31
CA ILE A 67 -12.64 -8.82 8.38
C ILE A 67 -12.50 -10.06 9.28
N ALA A 68 -12.30 -11.23 8.66
CA ALA A 68 -12.11 -12.46 9.40
C ALA A 68 -10.83 -12.47 10.26
N LEU A 69 -9.73 -11.92 9.73
CA LEU A 69 -8.46 -11.76 10.43
C LEU A 69 -8.55 -10.75 11.57
N ALA A 70 -9.15 -9.59 11.34
CA ALA A 70 -9.31 -8.53 12.34
C ALA A 70 -10.46 -8.77 13.32
N ARG A 71 -11.23 -9.87 13.15
CA ARG A 71 -12.38 -10.22 13.99
C ARG A 71 -13.51 -9.18 13.95
N GLY A 72 -13.68 -8.55 12.80
CA GLY A 72 -14.78 -7.61 12.56
C GLY A 72 -14.39 -6.42 11.68
N PRO A 73 -15.37 -5.76 11.05
CA PRO A 73 -15.12 -4.69 10.09
C PRO A 73 -14.59 -3.39 10.73
N ALA A 74 -14.85 -3.16 12.03
CA ALA A 74 -14.46 -1.93 12.74
C ALA A 74 -12.93 -1.72 12.81
N ARG A 75 -12.14 -2.76 12.57
CA ARG A 75 -10.67 -2.73 12.56
C ARG A 75 -10.08 -2.89 11.16
N VAL A 76 -10.92 -2.73 10.15
CA VAL A 76 -10.52 -2.82 8.74
C VAL A 76 -10.82 -1.48 8.08
N MET A 77 -9.87 -1.01 7.30
CA MET A 77 -10.07 0.14 6.41
C MET A 77 -9.58 -0.21 5.01
N THR A 78 -10.19 0.40 4.01
CA THR A 78 -9.73 0.32 2.63
C THR A 78 -9.58 1.70 2.01
N LEU A 79 -8.67 1.81 1.05
CA LEU A 79 -8.48 3.00 0.21
C LEU A 79 -9.06 2.81 -1.20
N ALA A 80 -9.48 1.59 -1.57
CA ALA A 80 -9.75 1.27 -2.95
C ALA A 80 -10.91 0.30 -3.20
N ASP A 81 -11.37 -0.46 -2.21
CA ASP A 81 -12.41 -1.46 -2.41
C ASP A 81 -13.81 -0.85 -2.25
N GLN A 82 -14.58 -0.83 -3.34
CA GLN A 82 -15.93 -0.25 -3.39
C GLN A 82 -16.96 -1.04 -2.58
N GLN A 83 -16.69 -2.28 -2.19
CA GLN A 83 -17.57 -3.10 -1.36
C GLN A 83 -17.53 -2.69 0.13
N ALA A 84 -16.69 -1.73 0.49
CA ALA A 84 -16.52 -1.29 1.87
C ALA A 84 -17.82 -0.94 2.58
N ALA A 85 -18.72 -0.20 1.92
CA ALA A 85 -20.00 0.22 2.49
C ALA A 85 -20.89 -0.98 2.82
N ASP A 86 -20.98 -1.95 1.91
CA ASP A 86 -21.81 -3.15 2.06
C ASP A 86 -21.30 -4.06 3.18
N LEU A 87 -19.99 -4.04 3.43
CA LEU A 87 -19.31 -4.84 4.45
C LEU A 87 -19.10 -4.11 5.78
N GLY A 88 -19.55 -2.86 5.89
CA GLY A 88 -19.38 -2.03 7.10
C GLY A 88 -17.92 -1.67 7.39
N VAL A 89 -17.07 -1.66 6.37
CA VAL A 89 -15.65 -1.30 6.45
C VAL A 89 -15.46 0.19 6.20
N ALA A 90 -14.54 0.81 6.93
CA ALA A 90 -14.22 2.21 6.72
C ALA A 90 -13.52 2.43 5.37
N PHE A 91 -14.10 3.29 4.51
CA PHE A 91 -13.47 3.74 3.29
C PHE A 91 -12.77 5.09 3.53
N SER A 92 -11.46 5.16 3.29
CA SER A 92 -10.68 6.38 3.48
C SER A 92 -10.41 7.08 2.16
N VAL A 93 -10.96 8.28 2.00
CA VAL A 93 -10.76 9.12 0.81
C VAL A 93 -9.67 10.19 0.98
N GLY A 94 -8.96 10.16 2.12
CA GLY A 94 -7.83 11.06 2.34
C GLY A 94 -8.25 12.53 2.47
N THR A 95 -9.26 12.83 3.31
CA THR A 95 -9.63 14.22 3.60
C THR A 95 -8.51 14.92 4.38
N PRO A 96 -8.27 16.24 4.16
CA PRO A 96 -7.18 17.00 4.81
C PRO A 96 -7.17 16.92 6.33
N ASP A 97 -8.36 16.73 6.95
CA ASP A 97 -8.53 16.77 8.40
C ASP A 97 -8.20 15.44 9.10
N ARG A 98 -7.86 14.37 8.36
CA ARG A 98 -7.71 13.04 8.95
C ARG A 98 -6.39 12.76 9.62
N ALA A 99 -5.33 13.47 9.25
CA ALA A 99 -4.02 13.35 9.88
C ALA A 99 -3.18 14.58 9.52
N PRO A 100 -3.52 15.78 10.04
CA PRO A 100 -2.82 17.01 9.70
C PRO A 100 -1.32 16.92 10.05
N GLU A 101 -0.99 16.17 11.10
CA GLU A 101 0.39 15.94 11.55
C GLU A 101 1.18 14.93 10.68
N ALA A 102 0.55 14.25 9.74
CA ALA A 102 1.21 13.19 8.97
C ALA A 102 2.39 13.71 8.16
N LEU A 103 2.32 14.90 7.61
CA LEU A 103 3.42 15.52 6.88
C LEU A 103 4.59 15.86 7.81
N ASP A 104 4.31 16.42 8.99
CA ASP A 104 5.33 16.76 9.98
C ASP A 104 6.08 15.51 10.45
N GLN A 105 5.41 14.37 10.53
CA GLN A 105 6.01 13.10 10.89
C GLN A 105 6.78 12.44 9.74
N THR A 106 6.30 12.57 8.50
CA THR A 106 6.88 11.84 7.37
C THR A 106 7.98 12.58 6.65
N MET A 107 7.92 13.91 6.57
CA MET A 107 8.92 14.69 5.84
C MET A 107 10.34 14.57 6.40
N PRO A 108 10.57 14.61 7.73
CA PRO A 108 11.91 14.38 8.27
C PRO A 108 12.44 12.97 7.95
N LEU A 109 11.57 11.95 7.95
CA LEU A 109 11.96 10.58 7.63
C LEU A 109 12.33 10.41 6.15
N LEU A 110 11.66 11.13 5.26
CA LEU A 110 12.03 11.21 3.84
C LEU A 110 13.37 11.91 3.65
N ALA A 111 13.57 13.05 4.30
CA ALA A 111 14.81 13.83 4.20
C ALA A 111 16.04 13.05 4.67
N THR A 112 15.90 12.20 5.66
CA THR A 112 16.99 11.34 6.18
C THR A 112 17.12 10.01 5.42
N GLY A 113 16.24 9.71 4.46
CA GLY A 113 16.21 8.43 3.75
C GLY A 113 15.69 7.24 4.57
N THR A 114 15.22 7.49 5.79
CA THR A 114 14.62 6.46 6.66
C THR A 114 13.31 5.95 6.07
N LEU A 115 12.50 6.86 5.51
CA LEU A 115 11.29 6.53 4.76
C LEU A 115 11.61 6.59 3.26
N ARG A 116 11.29 5.53 2.54
CA ARG A 116 11.49 5.44 1.09
C ARG A 116 10.15 5.53 0.36
N ILE A 117 10.09 6.36 -0.67
CA ILE A 117 8.98 6.42 -1.62
C ILE A 117 9.27 5.50 -2.81
N ARG A 118 8.25 5.29 -3.65
CA ARG A 118 8.41 4.57 -4.91
C ARG A 118 9.40 5.31 -5.81
N ARG A 119 10.29 4.59 -6.47
CA ARG A 119 11.19 5.18 -7.47
C ARG A 119 10.37 5.89 -8.54
N GLU A 120 10.89 7.01 -9.02
CA GLU A 120 10.30 7.80 -10.09
C GLU A 120 11.08 7.58 -11.38
N ARG A 121 10.32 7.46 -12.48
CA ARG A 121 10.86 7.43 -13.84
C ARG A 121 10.20 8.55 -14.62
N GLN A 122 11.01 9.47 -15.13
CA GLN A 122 10.53 10.53 -15.99
C GLN A 122 10.46 10.05 -17.43
N LEU A 123 9.38 10.44 -18.11
CA LEU A 123 9.14 10.18 -19.51
C LEU A 123 8.70 11.49 -20.18
N PRO A 124 9.15 11.79 -21.40
CA PRO A 124 8.60 12.90 -22.16
C PRO A 124 7.08 12.79 -22.33
N MET A 125 6.37 13.91 -22.39
CA MET A 125 4.91 13.96 -22.56
C MET A 125 4.44 13.17 -23.77
N GLU A 126 5.23 13.17 -24.86
CA GLU A 126 4.97 12.44 -26.10
C GLU A 126 4.91 10.91 -25.89
N GLN A 127 5.51 10.42 -24.81
CA GLN A 127 5.49 9.01 -24.43
C GLN A 127 4.35 8.63 -23.47
N ALA A 128 3.31 9.47 -23.36
CA ALA A 128 2.18 9.19 -22.48
C ALA A 128 1.50 7.84 -22.78
N ALA A 129 1.34 7.50 -24.05
CA ALA A 129 0.77 6.21 -24.44
C ALA A 129 1.60 5.01 -23.96
N GLU A 130 2.93 5.12 -24.00
CA GLU A 130 3.85 4.11 -23.47
C GLU A 130 3.76 4.03 -21.95
N ALA A 131 3.66 5.17 -21.26
CA ALA A 131 3.48 5.21 -19.81
C ALA A 131 2.20 4.46 -19.39
N HIS A 132 1.09 4.68 -20.08
CA HIS A 132 -0.16 3.97 -19.85
C HIS A 132 0.00 2.46 -20.06
N ARG A 133 0.59 2.05 -21.18
CA ARG A 133 0.84 0.65 -21.49
C ARG A 133 1.64 -0.06 -20.41
N LEU A 134 2.71 0.55 -19.92
CA LEU A 134 3.55 0.02 -18.85
C LEU A 134 2.77 -0.18 -17.54
N LEU A 135 1.88 0.76 -17.19
CA LEU A 135 1.06 0.67 -15.99
C LEU A 135 -0.05 -0.38 -16.11
N GLU A 136 -0.74 -0.42 -17.25
CA GLU A 136 -1.85 -1.35 -17.51
C GLU A 136 -1.37 -2.80 -17.53
N ASN A 137 -0.21 -3.06 -18.14
CA ASN A 137 0.41 -4.38 -18.15
C ASN A 137 1.05 -4.77 -16.82
N GLY A 138 1.26 -3.83 -15.92
CA GLY A 138 2.04 -4.05 -14.69
C GLY A 138 3.54 -4.26 -14.93
N ASP A 139 4.06 -3.72 -16.03
CA ASP A 139 5.46 -3.85 -16.44
C ASP A 139 6.39 -2.91 -15.65
N THR A 140 5.84 -2.07 -14.79
CA THR A 140 6.63 -1.17 -13.93
C THR A 140 6.07 -1.09 -12.53
N HIS A 141 6.98 -0.96 -11.56
CA HIS A 141 6.68 -0.60 -10.17
C HIS A 141 7.08 0.85 -9.85
N GLU A 142 7.58 1.58 -10.83
CA GLU A 142 7.98 2.97 -10.68
C GLU A 142 6.77 3.90 -10.76
N LYS A 143 6.88 5.06 -10.16
CA LYS A 143 5.96 6.18 -10.40
C LYS A 143 6.38 6.85 -11.69
N LEU A 144 5.55 6.80 -12.72
CA LEU A 144 5.83 7.46 -13.99
C LEU A 144 5.42 8.92 -13.90
N ILE A 145 6.33 9.82 -14.28
CA ILE A 145 6.13 11.26 -14.33
C ILE A 145 6.31 11.71 -15.78
N LEU A 146 5.26 12.31 -16.35
CA LEU A 146 5.35 12.91 -17.68
C LEU A 146 5.87 14.33 -17.56
N THR A 147 6.93 14.64 -18.29
CA THR A 147 7.55 15.97 -18.32
C THR A 147 7.22 16.66 -19.63
N PRO A 148 6.76 17.93 -19.63
CA PRO A 148 6.60 18.72 -20.83
C PRO A 148 7.94 18.89 -21.54
N ALA A 149 7.91 19.13 -22.87
CA ALA A 149 9.10 19.60 -23.56
C ALA A 149 9.56 20.93 -22.97
N GLU A 150 10.87 21.13 -22.84
CA GLU A 150 11.39 22.44 -22.44
C GLU A 150 10.95 23.51 -23.47
N PRO A 151 10.45 24.65 -23.01
CA PRO A 151 10.16 25.76 -23.93
C PRO A 151 11.43 26.14 -24.65
N ALA A 152 11.36 26.28 -25.99
CA ALA A 152 12.46 26.70 -26.84
C ALA A 152 12.87 28.15 -26.56
#